data_cc71caec6c0e0ed636e30f9a90cc3f69
#
_entry.id   cc71caec6c0e0ed636e30f9a90cc3f69
#
_cell.length_a   1.000
_cell.length_b   1.000
_cell.length_c   1.000
_cell.angle_alpha   90.00
_cell.angle_beta   90.00
_cell.angle_gamma   90.00
#
_symmetry.space_group_name_H-M   'P 1'
#
loop_
_entity.id
_entity.type
_entity.pdbx_description
1 polymer ?
#
loop_
_entity_poly.entity_id
_entity_poly.type
_entity_poly.pdbx_seq_one_letter_code
_entity_poly.pdbx_strand_id
1 'polypeptide(L)'
;MRSRATNPRPAIQVHATADQPLGMAVEKFLANWWLKRPLLIRGMGGSDFASPITPDDLAGLACEDLVEAHLHTAVGRERGPFAAERLRALPEHGFALEVAEVDRFDRDVAAVLDRLGFLPRWRIRGVDARFAAAAAPAISYADPAGCLLLQAEGRTRLQVEEMPPAWQQIELQPSDALYLPPAVAATAQSTAPGLCLRIGFAAASAGELIEGLAAQFARDASERYADPGLAARRDPTAVEAEDMLRLRHCLRGWLQLDDATLARHFARFLSTHGARYLPAPRPRPLTRAQFQQRLARGAGLSQHPFLQPVSTPARRGRRRVALAGQEFETSTRLAALLARRELLATHLAPLDDAERADLLQWLNLGLIGFLS
;
A
#
# COMPACT_ATOMS: atom_id res chain seq x y z
N MET A 1 36.84 13.56 -35.46
CA MET A 1 36.02 14.06 -34.36
C MET A 1 34.55 13.96 -34.75
N ARG A 2 33.86 12.94 -34.30
CA ARG A 2 32.38 12.81 -34.51
C ARG A 2 31.69 13.45 -33.32
N SER A 3 30.98 14.55 -33.57
CA SER A 3 30.08 15.21 -32.61
C SER A 3 29.08 14.18 -32.02
N ARG A 4 29.18 13.91 -30.72
CA ARG A 4 28.13 13.21 -30.00
C ARG A 4 26.93 14.14 -30.01
N ALA A 5 25.89 13.77 -30.79
CA ALA A 5 24.58 14.37 -30.68
C ALA A 5 24.12 14.22 -29.23
N THR A 6 24.03 15.32 -28.49
CA THR A 6 23.42 15.41 -27.17
C THR A 6 21.93 15.15 -27.37
N ASN A 7 21.51 13.93 -27.07
CA ASN A 7 20.10 13.59 -26.98
C ASN A 7 19.44 14.60 -25.98
N PRO A 8 18.41 15.36 -26.40
CA PRO A 8 17.79 16.34 -25.50
C PRO A 8 17.30 15.61 -24.25
N ARG A 9 17.77 16.04 -23.07
CA ARG A 9 17.30 15.51 -21.80
C ARG A 9 15.78 15.67 -21.78
N PRO A 10 15.01 14.59 -21.57
CA PRO A 10 13.55 14.69 -21.56
C PRO A 10 13.11 15.67 -20.48
N ALA A 11 12.11 16.47 -20.79
CA ALA A 11 11.52 17.43 -19.86
C ALA A 11 11.12 16.72 -18.55
N ILE A 12 11.54 17.28 -17.43
CA ILE A 12 11.23 16.78 -16.07
C ILE A 12 9.76 17.11 -15.71
N GLN A 13 9.12 17.98 -16.49
CA GLN A 13 7.73 18.44 -16.30
C GLN A 13 6.87 18.00 -17.49
N VAL A 14 5.66 17.54 -17.18
CA VAL A 14 4.62 17.21 -18.12
C VAL A 14 3.28 17.80 -17.67
N HIS A 15 2.32 17.87 -18.58
CA HIS A 15 0.96 18.29 -18.28
C HIS A 15 0.02 17.10 -18.46
N ALA A 16 -0.79 16.84 -17.45
CA ALA A 16 -1.83 15.81 -17.51
C ALA A 16 -2.98 16.25 -18.41
N THR A 17 -3.66 15.27 -18.98
CA THR A 17 -4.93 15.44 -19.69
C THR A 17 -5.95 14.44 -19.14
N ALA A 18 -7.23 14.61 -19.50
CA ALA A 18 -8.29 13.70 -19.05
C ALA A 18 -7.96 12.22 -19.41
N ASP A 19 -7.41 11.99 -20.61
CA ASP A 19 -7.07 10.65 -21.09
C ASP A 19 -5.69 10.17 -20.61
N GLN A 20 -4.84 11.08 -20.16
CA GLN A 20 -3.46 10.78 -19.73
C GLN A 20 -3.15 11.49 -18.40
N PRO A 21 -3.61 10.95 -17.28
CA PRO A 21 -3.40 11.58 -15.95
C PRO A 21 -1.92 11.67 -15.54
N LEU A 22 -1.03 10.89 -16.17
CA LEU A 22 0.43 11.00 -16.00
C LEU A 22 1.09 11.98 -16.98
N GLY A 23 0.32 12.68 -17.84
CA GLY A 23 0.85 13.53 -18.91
C GLY A 23 1.55 12.76 -20.03
N MET A 24 1.40 11.44 -20.03
CA MET A 24 1.95 10.53 -21.04
C MET A 24 1.30 9.15 -20.95
N ALA A 25 1.53 8.30 -21.97
CA ALA A 25 1.15 6.90 -21.92
C ALA A 25 1.84 6.17 -20.76
N VAL A 26 1.13 5.23 -20.12
CA VAL A 26 1.58 4.46 -18.96
C VAL A 26 2.90 3.73 -19.25
N GLU A 27 3.01 3.12 -20.43
CA GLU A 27 4.20 2.39 -20.86
C GLU A 27 5.43 3.30 -20.92
N LYS A 28 5.25 4.54 -21.36
CA LYS A 28 6.32 5.55 -21.41
C LYS A 28 6.75 5.97 -20.00
N PHE A 29 5.79 6.13 -19.07
CA PHE A 29 6.09 6.41 -17.67
C PHE A 29 6.87 5.26 -17.05
N LEU A 30 6.40 4.03 -17.17
CA LEU A 30 7.06 2.84 -16.63
C LEU A 30 8.46 2.63 -17.23
N ALA A 31 8.62 2.84 -18.54
CA ALA A 31 9.90 2.66 -19.21
C ALA A 31 10.94 3.72 -18.84
N ASN A 32 10.53 4.98 -18.60
CA ASN A 32 11.47 6.09 -18.53
C ASN A 32 11.57 6.79 -17.16
N TRP A 33 10.55 6.66 -16.31
CA TRP A 33 10.43 7.42 -15.06
C TRP A 33 10.33 6.52 -13.83
N TRP A 34 9.52 5.47 -13.90
CA TRP A 34 9.31 4.56 -12.79
C TRP A 34 10.63 3.98 -12.26
N LEU A 35 10.90 4.16 -10.95
CA LEU A 35 12.12 3.77 -10.25
C LEU A 35 13.44 4.38 -10.79
N LYS A 36 13.36 5.45 -11.59
CA LYS A 36 14.55 5.99 -12.30
C LYS A 36 14.82 7.46 -12.02
N ARG A 37 13.79 8.30 -12.08
CA ARG A 37 13.96 9.75 -11.97
C ARG A 37 12.68 10.46 -11.60
N PRO A 38 12.75 11.65 -10.96
CA PRO A 38 11.59 12.42 -10.58
C PRO A 38 10.85 12.97 -11.80
N LEU A 39 9.54 13.18 -11.63
CA LEU A 39 8.66 13.74 -12.65
C LEU A 39 7.62 14.67 -12.01
N LEU A 40 7.60 15.93 -12.45
CA LEU A 40 6.55 16.87 -12.11
C LEU A 40 5.40 16.75 -13.11
N ILE A 41 4.20 16.48 -12.61
CA ILE A 41 2.98 16.29 -13.40
C ILE A 41 2.02 17.42 -13.03
N ARG A 42 1.85 18.37 -13.91
CA ARG A 42 0.90 19.47 -13.72
C ARG A 42 -0.51 19.01 -14.03
N GLY A 43 -1.43 19.28 -13.11
CA GLY A 43 -2.85 18.99 -13.29
C GLY A 43 -3.19 17.49 -13.24
N MET A 44 -2.39 16.64 -12.55
CA MET A 44 -2.69 15.21 -12.43
C MET A 44 -4.06 14.94 -11.81
N GLY A 45 -4.53 15.79 -10.92
CA GLY A 45 -5.86 15.72 -10.33
C GLY A 45 -7.01 15.89 -11.34
N GLY A 46 -6.76 16.53 -12.48
CA GLY A 46 -7.78 16.91 -13.47
C GLY A 46 -8.22 18.35 -13.32
N SER A 47 -8.98 18.86 -14.30
CA SER A 47 -9.45 20.27 -14.32
C SER A 47 -10.41 20.59 -13.18
N ASP A 48 -11.22 19.64 -12.78
CA ASP A 48 -12.28 19.79 -11.78
C ASP A 48 -11.86 19.18 -10.42
N PHE A 49 -10.54 19.09 -10.19
CA PHE A 49 -10.01 18.51 -8.98
C PHE A 49 -10.40 19.34 -7.76
N ALA A 50 -11.20 18.73 -6.89
CA ALA A 50 -11.41 19.17 -5.52
C ALA A 50 -10.59 18.30 -4.57
N SER A 51 -10.17 18.86 -3.45
CA SER A 51 -9.52 18.07 -2.39
C SER A 51 -10.45 16.93 -1.97
N PRO A 52 -9.96 15.68 -1.95
CA PRO A 52 -10.78 14.54 -1.55
C PRO A 52 -11.05 14.51 -0.04
N ILE A 53 -10.35 15.32 0.74
CA ILE A 53 -10.52 15.41 2.20
C ILE A 53 -10.24 16.86 2.63
N THR A 54 -10.96 17.32 3.64
CA THR A 54 -10.72 18.63 4.24
C THR A 54 -9.78 18.54 5.44
N PRO A 55 -9.13 19.66 5.85
CA PRO A 55 -8.36 19.68 7.09
C PRO A 55 -9.15 19.29 8.34
N ASP A 56 -10.45 19.62 8.39
CA ASP A 56 -11.33 19.27 9.51
C ASP A 56 -11.62 17.76 9.55
N ASP A 57 -11.90 17.13 8.38
CA ASP A 57 -12.06 15.68 8.30
C ASP A 57 -10.77 14.95 8.69
N LEU A 58 -9.62 15.48 8.25
CA LEU A 58 -8.31 14.94 8.64
C LEU A 58 -8.09 15.04 10.15
N ALA A 59 -8.49 16.15 10.78
CA ALA A 59 -8.44 16.30 12.24
C ALA A 59 -9.39 15.32 12.94
N GLY A 60 -10.58 15.09 12.37
CA GLY A 60 -11.53 14.07 12.85
C GLY A 60 -10.90 12.66 12.85
N LEU A 61 -10.29 12.26 11.73
CA LEU A 61 -9.59 10.97 11.62
C LEU A 61 -8.43 10.85 12.64
N ALA A 62 -7.72 11.93 12.92
CA ALA A 62 -6.62 11.93 13.88
C ALA A 62 -7.05 11.69 15.33
N CYS A 63 -8.37 11.73 15.63
CA CYS A 63 -8.94 11.40 16.93
C CYS A 63 -9.31 9.91 17.07
N GLU A 64 -9.27 9.13 15.99
CA GLU A 64 -9.70 7.73 15.98
C GLU A 64 -8.60 6.76 16.42
N ASP A 65 -8.93 5.77 17.26
CA ASP A 65 -7.96 4.83 17.85
C ASP A 65 -7.19 3.99 16.83
N LEU A 66 -7.82 3.64 15.70
CA LEU A 66 -7.22 2.82 14.65
C LEU A 66 -6.37 3.62 13.66
N VAL A 67 -6.41 4.94 13.74
CA VAL A 67 -5.73 5.84 12.82
C VAL A 67 -4.38 6.25 13.39
N GLU A 68 -3.33 6.09 12.60
CA GLU A 68 -2.02 6.63 12.97
C GLU A 68 -1.92 8.08 12.55
N ALA A 69 -1.82 8.94 13.54
CA ALA A 69 -1.69 10.37 13.34
C ALA A 69 -0.49 10.94 14.10
N HIS A 70 0.11 11.98 13.56
CA HIS A 70 1.23 12.70 14.16
C HIS A 70 1.04 14.19 14.02
N LEU A 71 1.25 14.90 15.13
CA LEU A 71 1.29 16.35 15.16
C LEU A 71 2.75 16.80 15.26
N HIS A 72 3.18 17.58 14.29
CA HIS A 72 4.53 18.16 14.22
C HIS A 72 4.47 19.63 14.59
N THR A 73 5.29 20.04 15.55
CA THR A 73 5.45 21.42 15.99
C THR A 73 6.93 21.76 16.10
N ALA A 74 7.25 23.02 16.36
CA ALA A 74 8.65 23.42 16.62
C ALA A 74 9.25 22.72 17.85
N VAL A 75 8.42 22.25 18.79
CA VAL A 75 8.85 21.56 20.02
C VAL A 75 9.13 20.09 19.78
N GLY A 76 8.50 19.48 18.76
CA GLY A 76 8.68 18.07 18.44
C GLY A 76 7.49 17.43 17.75
N ARG A 77 7.45 16.09 17.82
CA ARG A 77 6.43 15.24 17.20
C ARG A 77 5.63 14.54 18.30
N GLU A 78 4.32 14.76 18.31
CA GLU A 78 3.36 14.07 19.16
C GLU A 78 2.66 12.96 18.35
N ARG A 79 2.33 11.84 18.99
CA ARG A 79 1.57 10.74 18.35
C ARG A 79 0.14 10.73 18.88
N GLY A 80 -0.84 10.59 17.96
CA GLY A 80 -2.24 10.35 18.27
C GLY A 80 -2.55 8.93 18.83
N PRO A 81 -3.84 8.63 19.10
CA PRO A 81 -4.98 9.51 18.80
C PRO A 81 -5.01 10.78 19.64
N PHE A 82 -5.57 11.85 19.08
CA PHE A 82 -5.64 13.16 19.76
C PHE A 82 -7.04 13.40 20.33
N ALA A 83 -7.11 14.09 21.46
CA ALA A 83 -8.37 14.68 21.90
C ALA A 83 -8.75 15.85 20.98
N ALA A 84 -10.04 15.99 20.67
CA ALA A 84 -10.50 17.04 19.77
C ALA A 84 -10.15 18.46 20.30
N GLU A 85 -10.19 18.65 21.62
CA GLU A 85 -9.80 19.89 22.31
C GLU A 85 -8.33 20.24 22.05
N ARG A 86 -7.44 19.23 21.98
CA ARG A 86 -6.02 19.42 21.69
C ARG A 86 -5.81 19.98 20.29
N LEU A 87 -6.55 19.47 19.31
CA LEU A 87 -6.45 19.96 17.92
C LEU A 87 -7.08 21.32 17.75
N ARG A 88 -8.22 21.62 18.41
CA ARG A 88 -8.85 22.94 18.40
C ARG A 88 -8.00 24.04 19.08
N ALA A 89 -7.14 23.66 20.01
CA ALA A 89 -6.25 24.57 20.71
C ALA A 89 -4.92 24.84 19.97
N LEU A 90 -4.78 24.34 18.73
CA LEU A 90 -3.60 24.62 17.92
C LEU A 90 -3.55 26.09 17.51
N PRO A 91 -2.35 26.69 17.44
CA PRO A 91 -2.19 28.03 16.89
C PRO A 91 -2.50 28.06 15.39
N GLU A 92 -2.70 29.21 14.81
CA GLU A 92 -2.91 29.35 13.37
C GLU A 92 -1.67 28.97 12.52
N HIS A 93 -0.47 28.94 13.13
CA HIS A 93 0.81 28.74 12.43
C HIS A 93 1.72 27.77 13.17
N GLY A 94 2.74 27.26 12.50
CA GLY A 94 3.84 26.55 13.11
C GLY A 94 3.57 25.08 13.44
N PHE A 95 2.54 24.47 12.85
CA PHE A 95 2.26 23.04 13.04
C PHE A 95 1.92 22.34 11.71
N ALA A 96 2.04 21.02 11.71
CA ALA A 96 1.47 20.16 10.69
C ALA A 96 0.84 18.91 11.32
N LEU A 97 -0.31 18.51 10.80
CA LEU A 97 -0.99 17.27 11.14
C LEU A 97 -0.79 16.28 9.99
N GLU A 98 -0.21 15.13 10.31
CA GLU A 98 0.00 14.03 9.38
C GLU A 98 -0.85 12.83 9.82
N VAL A 99 -1.63 12.28 8.90
CA VAL A 99 -2.46 11.09 9.12
C VAL A 99 -2.07 10.07 8.06
N ALA A 100 -1.70 8.87 8.52
CA ALA A 100 -1.23 7.83 7.63
C ALA A 100 -2.38 6.97 7.11
N GLU A 101 -2.22 6.46 5.88
CA GLU A 101 -3.12 5.50 5.23
C GLU A 101 -4.60 5.95 5.23
N VAL A 102 -4.85 7.25 5.02
CA VAL A 102 -6.20 7.86 5.02
C VAL A 102 -7.13 7.16 4.01
N ASP A 103 -6.59 6.67 2.89
CA ASP A 103 -7.35 5.90 1.89
C ASP A 103 -8.04 4.64 2.45
N ARG A 104 -7.68 4.21 3.66
CA ARG A 104 -8.32 3.09 4.35
C ARG A 104 -9.61 3.47 5.05
N PHE A 105 -9.75 4.73 5.39
CA PHE A 105 -10.84 5.28 6.21
C PHE A 105 -11.73 6.24 5.43
N ASP A 106 -11.18 6.84 4.36
CA ASP A 106 -11.89 7.79 3.51
C ASP A 106 -11.98 7.27 2.07
N ARG A 107 -13.20 7.28 1.53
CA ARG A 107 -13.52 6.73 0.21
C ARG A 107 -13.01 7.63 -0.92
N ASP A 108 -13.10 8.94 -0.77
CA ASP A 108 -12.73 9.90 -1.81
C ASP A 108 -11.21 9.97 -1.92
N VAL A 109 -10.49 9.85 -0.79
CA VAL A 109 -9.04 9.65 -0.79
C VAL A 109 -8.66 8.31 -1.43
N ALA A 110 -9.41 7.24 -1.17
CA ALA A 110 -9.17 5.95 -1.82
C ALA A 110 -9.32 6.01 -3.35
N ALA A 111 -10.28 6.79 -3.85
CA ALA A 111 -10.51 6.97 -5.29
C ALA A 111 -9.34 7.66 -6.02
N VAL A 112 -8.49 8.41 -5.30
CA VAL A 112 -7.26 8.96 -5.88
C VAL A 112 -6.35 7.86 -6.45
N LEU A 113 -6.35 6.68 -5.83
CA LEU A 113 -5.55 5.54 -6.27
C LEU A 113 -5.99 4.92 -7.61
N ASP A 114 -7.20 5.21 -8.08
CA ASP A 114 -7.69 4.72 -9.37
C ASP A 114 -6.84 5.26 -10.53
N ARG A 115 -6.23 6.45 -10.36
CA ARG A 115 -5.29 7.04 -11.31
C ARG A 115 -3.99 6.23 -11.47
N LEU A 116 -3.70 5.36 -10.50
CA LEU A 116 -2.55 4.45 -10.48
C LEU A 116 -2.96 2.98 -10.68
N GLY A 117 -4.17 2.73 -11.19
CA GLY A 117 -4.72 1.38 -11.42
C GLY A 117 -3.90 0.49 -12.36
N PHE A 118 -2.91 1.05 -13.05
CA PHE A 118 -1.94 0.31 -13.85
C PHE A 118 -0.84 -0.38 -13.02
N LEU A 119 -0.67 0.03 -11.74
CA LEU A 119 0.24 -0.64 -10.82
C LEU A 119 -0.47 -1.81 -10.11
N PRO A 120 0.23 -2.93 -9.86
CA PRO A 120 -0.31 -3.95 -8.98
C PRO A 120 -0.64 -3.34 -7.60
N ARG A 121 -1.82 -3.66 -7.05
CA ARG A 121 -2.30 -3.04 -5.80
C ARG A 121 -1.30 -3.20 -4.65
N TRP A 122 -0.63 -4.33 -4.56
CA TRP A 122 0.39 -4.60 -3.55
C TRP A 122 1.68 -3.76 -3.70
N ARG A 123 1.81 -2.98 -4.81
CA ARG A 123 2.87 -1.99 -4.99
C ARG A 123 2.52 -0.63 -4.39
N ILE A 124 1.30 -0.43 -3.91
CA ILE A 124 0.83 0.79 -3.27
C ILE A 124 0.64 0.50 -1.79
N ARG A 125 1.36 1.25 -0.93
CA ARG A 125 1.24 1.13 0.53
C ARG A 125 -0.06 1.76 1.01
N GLY A 126 -0.36 2.98 0.57
CA GLY A 126 -1.52 3.75 0.95
C GLY A 126 -1.32 5.23 0.65
N VAL A 127 -2.27 6.05 1.08
CA VAL A 127 -2.24 7.51 0.95
C VAL A 127 -2.15 8.12 2.33
N ASP A 128 -1.03 8.74 2.64
CA ASP A 128 -0.89 9.58 3.83
C ASP A 128 -1.33 11.01 3.46
N ALA A 129 -2.02 11.71 4.35
CA ALA A 129 -2.40 13.10 4.19
C ALA A 129 -1.68 13.98 5.21
N ARG A 130 -1.13 15.10 4.75
CA ARG A 130 -0.47 16.08 5.61
C ARG A 130 -1.06 17.46 5.37
N PHE A 131 -1.75 17.97 6.38
CA PHE A 131 -2.07 19.39 6.48
C PHE A 131 -0.90 20.10 7.15
N ALA A 132 -0.43 21.19 6.55
CA ALA A 132 0.61 22.03 7.11
C ALA A 132 0.10 23.47 7.20
N ALA A 133 0.08 24.06 8.39
CA ALA A 133 -0.16 25.46 8.59
C ALA A 133 1.03 26.29 8.05
N ALA A 134 0.86 27.60 7.92
CA ALA A 134 1.98 28.48 7.58
C ALA A 134 3.12 28.32 8.60
N ALA A 135 4.38 28.39 8.15
CA ALA A 135 5.58 28.19 8.97
C ALA A 135 5.61 26.86 9.73
N ALA A 136 4.90 25.84 9.26
CA ALA A 136 5.02 24.48 9.79
C ALA A 136 6.45 23.96 9.68
N PRO A 137 6.88 23.05 10.57
CA PRO A 137 8.17 22.38 10.46
C PRO A 137 8.34 21.72 9.09
N ALA A 138 9.52 21.91 8.49
CA ALA A 138 9.86 21.27 7.23
C ALA A 138 9.84 19.74 7.40
N ILE A 139 9.46 19.03 6.33
CA ILE A 139 9.49 17.57 6.28
C ILE A 139 10.31 17.11 5.09
N SER A 140 11.07 16.03 5.26
CA SER A 140 11.75 15.37 4.16
C SER A 140 10.97 14.14 3.71
N TYR A 141 10.68 14.07 2.44
CA TYR A 141 10.13 12.89 1.78
C TYR A 141 11.28 12.10 1.16
N ALA A 142 11.71 11.07 1.87
CA ALA A 142 12.71 10.11 1.42
C ALA A 142 12.15 8.71 1.63
N ASP A 143 11.64 8.09 0.56
CA ASP A 143 11.00 6.77 0.64
C ASP A 143 11.84 5.73 -0.13
N PRO A 144 12.24 4.61 0.49
CA PRO A 144 13.06 3.58 -0.17
C PRO A 144 12.36 2.92 -1.36
N ALA A 145 11.03 2.99 -1.44
CA ALA A 145 10.26 2.48 -2.57
C ALA A 145 9.79 3.60 -3.53
N GLY A 146 10.06 4.86 -3.19
CA GLY A 146 9.55 6.05 -3.87
C GLY A 146 8.13 6.43 -3.44
N CYS A 147 7.69 7.62 -3.81
CA CYS A 147 6.35 8.11 -3.54
C CYS A 147 5.86 9.07 -4.64
N LEU A 148 4.57 9.36 -4.61
CA LEU A 148 3.94 10.42 -5.40
C LEU A 148 3.30 11.41 -4.43
N LEU A 149 3.67 12.68 -4.51
CA LEU A 149 3.06 13.78 -3.78
C LEU A 149 1.99 14.41 -4.68
N LEU A 150 0.76 14.54 -4.20
CA LEU A 150 -0.35 15.20 -4.89
C LEU A 150 -0.82 16.36 -4.02
N GLN A 151 -0.73 17.58 -4.53
CA GLN A 151 -1.24 18.75 -3.82
C GLN A 151 -2.76 18.77 -3.89
N ALA A 152 -3.40 18.70 -2.72
CA ALA A 152 -4.86 18.71 -2.62
C ALA A 152 -5.39 20.13 -2.45
N GLU A 153 -4.83 20.91 -1.52
CA GLU A 153 -5.21 22.29 -1.26
C GLU A 153 -3.98 23.17 -0.98
N GLY A 154 -4.11 24.47 -1.23
CA GLY A 154 -3.04 25.42 -0.95
C GLY A 154 -1.81 25.18 -1.81
N ARG A 155 -0.63 25.40 -1.26
CA ARG A 155 0.64 25.30 -1.98
C ARG A 155 1.72 24.70 -1.10
N THR A 156 2.57 23.87 -1.71
CA THR A 156 3.76 23.32 -1.04
C THR A 156 4.99 23.65 -1.87
N ARG A 157 5.99 24.24 -1.24
CA ARG A 157 7.29 24.47 -1.86
C ARG A 157 8.21 23.33 -1.51
N LEU A 158 8.81 22.72 -2.53
CA LEU A 158 9.68 21.57 -2.42
C LEU A 158 11.09 21.93 -2.91
N GLN A 159 12.08 21.53 -2.14
CA GLN A 159 13.46 21.46 -2.59
C GLN A 159 13.78 19.99 -2.87
N VAL A 160 14.05 19.65 -4.12
CA VAL A 160 14.31 18.28 -4.57
C VAL A 160 15.82 18.09 -4.72
N GLU A 161 16.33 17.05 -4.07
CA GLU A 161 17.73 16.68 -4.18
C GLU A 161 18.04 16.07 -5.56
N GLU A 162 19.32 16.15 -5.98
CA GLU A 162 19.83 15.55 -7.24
C GLU A 162 19.17 16.05 -8.55
N MET A 163 18.37 17.11 -8.47
CA MET A 163 17.80 17.76 -9.64
C MET A 163 18.77 18.81 -10.20
N PRO A 164 18.73 19.08 -11.53
CA PRO A 164 19.43 20.24 -12.09
C PRO A 164 19.02 21.53 -11.37
N PRO A 165 19.90 22.53 -11.19
CA PRO A 165 19.61 23.73 -10.38
C PRO A 165 18.30 24.43 -10.72
N ALA A 166 17.90 24.46 -12.00
CA ALA A 166 16.64 25.03 -12.45
C ALA A 166 15.39 24.30 -11.93
N TRP A 167 15.52 23.08 -11.42
CA TRP A 167 14.43 22.22 -10.96
C TRP A 167 14.56 21.81 -9.49
N GLN A 168 15.54 22.34 -8.78
CA GLN A 168 15.71 22.05 -7.36
C GLN A 168 14.58 22.63 -6.50
N GLN A 169 13.98 23.75 -6.93
CA GLN A 169 12.84 24.36 -6.25
C GLN A 169 11.59 24.20 -7.10
N ILE A 170 10.61 23.48 -6.56
CA ILE A 170 9.31 23.21 -7.19
C ILE A 170 8.22 23.74 -6.26
N GLU A 171 7.25 24.47 -6.80
CA GLU A 171 6.02 24.79 -6.11
C GLU A 171 4.88 23.94 -6.70
N LEU A 172 4.24 23.13 -5.86
CA LEU A 172 3.03 22.39 -6.20
C LEU A 172 1.82 23.27 -5.93
N GLN A 173 0.93 23.35 -6.89
CA GLN A 173 -0.39 23.95 -6.81
C GLN A 173 -1.45 22.84 -6.74
N PRO A 174 -2.70 23.11 -6.33
CA PRO A 174 -3.76 22.11 -6.32
C PRO A 174 -3.84 21.35 -7.65
N SER A 175 -4.02 20.06 -7.57
CA SER A 175 -3.98 19.08 -8.66
C SER A 175 -2.60 18.71 -9.25
N ASP A 176 -1.54 19.44 -8.91
CA ASP A 176 -0.18 19.05 -9.32
C ASP A 176 0.34 17.85 -8.54
N ALA A 177 1.15 17.04 -9.19
CA ALA A 177 1.82 15.93 -8.52
C ALA A 177 3.32 15.90 -8.81
N LEU A 178 4.11 15.43 -7.84
CA LEU A 178 5.53 15.17 -7.98
C LEU A 178 5.82 13.70 -7.67
N TYR A 179 6.25 12.97 -8.67
CA TYR A 179 6.78 11.62 -8.50
C TYR A 179 8.24 11.68 -8.06
N LEU A 180 8.55 11.02 -6.96
CA LEU A 180 9.90 10.83 -6.41
C LEU A 180 10.25 9.34 -6.48
N PRO A 181 11.26 8.92 -7.25
CA PRO A 181 11.72 7.55 -7.26
C PRO A 181 12.50 7.21 -5.98
N PRO A 182 12.82 5.93 -5.72
CA PRO A 182 13.72 5.55 -4.65
C PRO A 182 15.02 6.36 -4.66
N ALA A 183 15.56 6.65 -3.48
CA ALA A 183 16.81 7.40 -3.26
C ALA A 183 16.79 8.89 -3.65
N VAL A 184 15.70 9.43 -4.15
CA VAL A 184 15.52 10.87 -4.35
C VAL A 184 14.69 11.44 -3.21
N ALA A 185 15.26 12.40 -2.48
CA ALA A 185 14.59 13.11 -1.40
C ALA A 185 14.08 14.48 -1.85
N ALA A 186 12.99 14.92 -1.22
CA ALA A 186 12.48 16.28 -1.35
C ALA A 186 12.12 16.83 0.02
N THR A 187 12.57 18.04 0.31
CA THR A 187 12.20 18.74 1.55
C THR A 187 11.08 19.72 1.27
N ALA A 188 9.95 19.54 1.97
CA ALA A 188 8.80 20.41 1.86
C ALA A 188 8.83 21.53 2.91
N GLN A 189 8.49 22.73 2.47
CA GLN A 189 8.33 23.93 3.29
C GLN A 189 6.96 24.53 3.06
N SER A 190 6.30 24.90 4.15
CA SER A 190 4.95 25.50 4.12
C SER A 190 5.04 26.99 4.38
N THR A 191 4.88 27.79 3.34
CA THR A 191 4.81 29.27 3.42
C THR A 191 3.38 29.77 3.63
N ALA A 192 2.40 28.94 3.33
CA ALA A 192 0.97 29.16 3.51
C ALA A 192 0.32 27.82 3.90
N PRO A 193 -0.91 27.83 4.44
CA PRO A 193 -1.63 26.58 4.71
C PRO A 193 -1.79 25.75 3.44
N GLY A 194 -1.65 24.42 3.57
CA GLY A 194 -1.81 23.53 2.45
C GLY A 194 -1.97 22.07 2.88
N LEU A 195 -2.68 21.32 2.06
CA LEU A 195 -2.92 19.88 2.21
C LEU A 195 -2.27 19.14 1.06
N CYS A 196 -1.38 18.22 1.39
CA CYS A 196 -0.67 17.37 0.44
C CYS A 196 -0.93 15.91 0.75
N LEU A 197 -1.28 15.14 -0.27
CA LEU A 197 -1.43 13.69 -0.21
C LEU A 197 -0.12 13.04 -0.65
N ARG A 198 0.38 12.08 0.12
CA ARG A 198 1.54 11.26 -0.21
C ARG A 198 1.09 9.85 -0.51
N ILE A 199 1.15 9.44 -1.76
CA ILE A 199 0.92 8.06 -2.17
C ILE A 199 2.24 7.32 -2.02
N GLY A 200 2.34 6.47 -1.00
CA GLY A 200 3.52 5.65 -0.74
C GLY A 200 3.53 4.40 -1.60
N PHE A 201 4.71 4.05 -2.15
CA PHE A 201 4.87 2.77 -2.84
C PHE A 201 5.42 1.71 -1.88
N ALA A 202 5.19 0.45 -2.22
CA ALA A 202 5.68 -0.71 -1.48
C ALA A 202 6.73 -1.44 -2.33
N ALA A 203 7.85 -1.76 -1.70
CA ALA A 203 8.87 -2.64 -2.27
C ALA A 203 9.52 -3.41 -1.11
N ALA A 204 9.17 -4.68 -0.99
CA ALA A 204 9.84 -5.54 -0.03
C ALA A 204 11.32 -5.67 -0.39
N SER A 205 12.19 -5.54 0.58
CA SER A 205 13.63 -5.83 0.43
C SER A 205 13.86 -7.33 0.23
N ALA A 206 15.00 -7.71 -0.29
CA ALA A 206 15.37 -9.12 -0.41
C ALA A 206 15.36 -9.85 0.95
N GLY A 207 15.77 -9.15 2.04
CA GLY A 207 15.71 -9.69 3.40
C GLY A 207 14.27 -9.99 3.84
N GLU A 208 13.36 -9.01 3.72
CA GLU A 208 11.94 -9.18 4.05
C GLU A 208 11.28 -10.29 3.22
N LEU A 209 11.66 -10.42 1.92
CA LEU A 209 11.18 -11.52 1.08
C LEU A 209 11.68 -12.88 1.58
N ILE A 210 12.96 -12.99 1.90
CA ILE A 210 13.54 -14.24 2.41
C ILE A 210 12.88 -14.63 3.73
N GLU A 211 12.78 -13.72 4.70
CA GLU A 211 12.15 -13.97 6.00
C GLU A 211 10.66 -14.31 5.83
N GLY A 212 9.93 -13.53 5.08
CA GLY A 212 8.49 -13.71 4.88
C GLY A 212 8.16 -15.00 4.13
N LEU A 213 8.91 -15.35 3.09
CA LEU A 213 8.72 -16.58 2.34
C LEU A 213 9.16 -17.80 3.16
N ALA A 214 10.29 -17.72 3.87
CA ALA A 214 10.74 -18.77 4.78
C ALA A 214 9.71 -19.02 5.89
N ALA A 215 9.12 -17.99 6.48
CA ALA A 215 8.06 -18.13 7.47
C ALA A 215 6.79 -18.78 6.91
N GLN A 216 6.44 -18.54 5.64
CA GLN A 216 5.32 -19.22 4.98
C GLN A 216 5.63 -20.69 4.72
N PHE A 217 6.85 -21.00 4.24
CA PHE A 217 7.29 -22.36 4.01
C PHE A 217 7.38 -23.16 5.32
N ALA A 218 7.93 -22.58 6.39
CA ALA A 218 8.08 -23.24 7.68
C ALA A 218 6.76 -23.71 8.31
N ARG A 219 5.62 -23.08 7.97
CA ARG A 219 4.30 -23.53 8.42
C ARG A 219 3.90 -24.89 7.86
N ASP A 220 4.35 -25.19 6.64
CA ASP A 220 3.99 -26.40 5.91
C ASP A 220 5.11 -27.46 6.00
N ALA A 221 6.31 -27.11 6.54
CA ALA A 221 7.45 -27.99 6.70
C ALA A 221 7.39 -28.72 8.04
N SER A 222 7.36 -30.05 7.99
CA SER A 222 7.36 -30.92 9.18
C SER A 222 8.67 -31.66 9.38
N GLU A 223 9.57 -31.59 8.41
CA GLU A 223 10.84 -32.32 8.44
C GLU A 223 11.80 -31.75 9.49
N ARG A 224 12.53 -32.64 10.16
CA ARG A 224 13.57 -32.28 11.12
C ARG A 224 14.92 -32.65 10.57
N TYR A 225 15.91 -31.83 10.90
CA TYR A 225 17.30 -32.23 10.66
C TYR A 225 17.59 -33.60 11.34
N ALA A 226 18.15 -34.52 10.60
CA ALA A 226 18.52 -35.83 11.07
C ALA A 226 19.92 -36.19 10.54
N ASP A 227 20.65 -36.91 11.34
CA ASP A 227 22.04 -37.31 11.09
C ASP A 227 22.26 -38.82 11.13
N PRO A 228 21.49 -39.61 10.36
CA PRO A 228 21.73 -41.07 10.30
C PRO A 228 23.15 -41.35 9.81
N GLY A 229 23.84 -42.26 10.50
CA GLY A 229 25.23 -42.60 10.19
C GLY A 229 26.27 -41.56 10.63
N LEU A 230 25.94 -40.72 11.62
CA LEU A 230 26.89 -39.77 12.21
C LEU A 230 28.12 -40.54 12.75
N ALA A 231 29.31 -40.16 12.27
CA ALA A 231 30.59 -40.69 12.79
C ALA A 231 31.08 -39.86 13.99
N ALA A 232 31.83 -40.48 14.88
CA ALA A 232 32.45 -39.77 15.99
C ALA A 232 33.44 -38.72 15.48
N ARG A 233 33.36 -37.52 16.05
CA ARG A 233 34.14 -36.34 15.64
C ARG A 233 35.36 -36.15 16.52
N ARG A 234 36.44 -35.68 15.91
CA ARG A 234 37.63 -35.21 16.64
C ARG A 234 37.42 -33.85 17.27
N ASP A 235 36.77 -32.95 16.52
CA ASP A 235 36.40 -31.61 16.97
C ASP A 235 34.86 -31.50 17.05
N PRO A 236 34.28 -31.44 18.26
CA PRO A 236 32.83 -31.36 18.44
C PRO A 236 32.25 -29.99 18.05
N THR A 237 33.09 -29.01 17.75
CA THR A 237 32.64 -27.67 17.34
C THR A 237 32.64 -27.49 15.83
N ALA A 238 33.23 -28.44 15.07
CA ALA A 238 33.34 -28.33 13.63
C ALA A 238 32.02 -28.69 12.91
N VAL A 239 31.66 -27.89 11.90
CA VAL A 239 30.65 -28.23 10.90
C VAL A 239 31.36 -28.84 9.70
N GLU A 240 31.10 -30.09 9.42
CA GLU A 240 31.79 -30.86 8.36
C GLU A 240 30.97 -30.89 7.06
N ALA A 241 31.58 -31.42 5.99
CA ALA A 241 30.93 -31.50 4.67
C ALA A 241 29.64 -32.34 4.68
N GLU A 242 29.62 -33.41 5.47
CA GLU A 242 28.44 -34.27 5.63
C GLU A 242 27.28 -33.53 6.29
N ASP A 243 27.53 -32.62 7.23
CA ASP A 243 26.50 -31.81 7.85
C ASP A 243 25.86 -30.87 6.84
N MET A 244 26.66 -30.31 5.96
CA MET A 244 26.16 -29.45 4.86
C MET A 244 25.32 -30.25 3.87
N LEU A 245 25.63 -31.50 3.59
CA LEU A 245 24.80 -32.37 2.76
C LEU A 245 23.45 -32.65 3.42
N ARG A 246 23.45 -32.97 4.73
CA ARG A 246 22.24 -33.23 5.52
C ARG A 246 21.38 -31.95 5.59
N LEU A 247 21.99 -30.80 5.86
CA LEU A 247 21.30 -29.52 5.86
C LEU A 247 20.63 -29.23 4.51
N ARG A 248 21.37 -29.41 3.41
CA ARG A 248 20.78 -29.21 2.05
C ARG A 248 19.65 -30.20 1.79
N HIS A 249 19.72 -31.42 2.30
CA HIS A 249 18.64 -32.40 2.18
C HIS A 249 17.38 -31.89 2.94
N CYS A 250 17.56 -31.47 4.18
CA CYS A 250 16.47 -30.91 5.00
C CYS A 250 15.81 -29.66 4.34
N LEU A 251 16.61 -28.84 3.69
CA LEU A 251 16.13 -27.63 3.00
C LEU A 251 15.72 -27.86 1.54
N ARG A 252 15.79 -29.12 1.03
CA ARG A 252 15.54 -29.41 -0.39
C ARG A 252 14.17 -28.90 -0.85
N GLY A 253 13.12 -29.11 -0.06
CA GLY A 253 11.76 -28.65 -0.38
C GLY A 253 11.68 -27.13 -0.59
N TRP A 254 12.39 -26.36 0.24
CA TRP A 254 12.53 -24.91 0.10
C TRP A 254 13.34 -24.50 -1.13
N LEU A 255 14.49 -25.16 -1.35
CA LEU A 255 15.42 -24.80 -2.44
C LEU A 255 14.90 -25.19 -3.83
N GLN A 256 13.90 -26.05 -3.92
CA GLN A 256 13.33 -26.60 -5.16
C GLN A 256 11.83 -26.28 -5.30
N LEU A 257 11.33 -25.17 -4.70
CA LEU A 257 9.95 -24.74 -4.88
C LEU A 257 9.65 -24.50 -6.36
N ASP A 258 8.54 -25.06 -6.84
CA ASP A 258 8.01 -24.70 -8.16
C ASP A 258 7.38 -23.28 -8.13
N ASP A 259 7.25 -22.67 -9.31
CA ASP A 259 6.74 -21.31 -9.45
C ASP A 259 5.30 -21.17 -8.89
N ALA A 260 4.47 -22.20 -8.98
CA ALA A 260 3.11 -22.17 -8.48
C ALA A 260 3.07 -22.15 -6.95
N THR A 261 3.90 -22.95 -6.32
CA THR A 261 4.06 -22.97 -4.85
C THR A 261 4.69 -21.67 -4.36
N LEU A 262 5.74 -21.20 -5.04
CA LEU A 262 6.37 -19.92 -4.72
C LEU A 262 5.39 -18.77 -4.84
N ALA A 263 4.56 -18.73 -5.89
CA ALA A 263 3.53 -17.70 -6.08
C ALA A 263 2.48 -17.72 -4.96
N ARG A 264 2.11 -18.89 -4.45
CA ARG A 264 1.20 -19.03 -3.30
C ARG A 264 1.81 -18.44 -2.02
N HIS A 265 3.05 -18.81 -1.70
CA HIS A 265 3.75 -18.26 -0.54
C HIS A 265 3.92 -16.74 -0.68
N PHE A 266 4.27 -16.26 -1.86
CA PHE A 266 4.40 -14.83 -2.13
C PHE A 266 3.07 -14.09 -1.98
N ALA A 267 1.96 -14.64 -2.49
CA ALA A 267 0.64 -14.04 -2.30
C ALA A 267 0.23 -13.96 -0.82
N ARG A 268 0.48 -15.02 -0.04
CA ARG A 268 0.25 -15.02 1.42
C ARG A 268 1.10 -13.97 2.13
N PHE A 269 2.38 -13.88 1.79
CA PHE A 269 3.29 -12.85 2.31
C PHE A 269 2.76 -11.46 1.99
N LEU A 270 2.49 -11.14 0.72
CA LEU A 270 2.01 -9.83 0.30
C LEU A 270 0.70 -9.43 0.96
N SER A 271 -0.19 -10.39 1.25
CA SER A 271 -1.49 -10.10 1.87
C SER A 271 -1.40 -9.66 3.34
N THR A 272 -0.22 -9.78 3.96
CA THR A 272 0.07 -9.32 5.33
C THR A 272 1.20 -8.31 5.39
N HIS A 273 1.98 -8.18 4.32
CA HIS A 273 3.16 -7.31 4.31
C HIS A 273 2.77 -5.84 4.46
N GLY A 274 3.33 -5.19 5.48
CA GLY A 274 3.01 -3.80 5.80
C GLY A 274 1.65 -3.57 6.46
N ALA A 275 0.86 -4.62 6.72
CA ALA A 275 -0.39 -4.47 7.46
C ALA A 275 -0.14 -4.18 8.94
N ARG A 276 -0.66 -3.08 9.46
CA ARG A 276 -0.56 -2.72 10.90
C ARG A 276 -1.44 -3.59 11.76
N TYR A 277 -2.62 -3.93 11.27
CA TYR A 277 -3.61 -4.75 11.97
C TYR A 277 -4.07 -5.87 11.05
N LEU A 278 -4.21 -7.03 11.62
CA LEU A 278 -4.86 -8.15 10.94
C LEU A 278 -6.31 -8.26 11.42
N PRO A 279 -7.26 -8.53 10.51
CA PRO A 279 -8.65 -8.78 10.87
C PRO A 279 -8.75 -9.89 11.91
N ALA A 280 -9.63 -9.72 12.89
CA ALA A 280 -9.95 -10.73 13.88
C ALA A 280 -11.30 -11.38 13.59
N PRO A 281 -11.45 -12.69 13.82
CA PRO A 281 -12.71 -13.36 13.68
C PRO A 281 -13.82 -12.71 14.52
N ARG A 282 -15.04 -12.71 13.99
CA ARG A 282 -16.21 -12.20 14.72
C ARG A 282 -16.45 -13.00 16.01
N PRO A 283 -16.64 -12.34 17.15
CA PRO A 283 -16.93 -13.03 18.41
C PRO A 283 -18.21 -13.90 18.33
N ARG A 284 -19.16 -13.49 17.49
CA ARG A 284 -20.40 -14.22 17.21
C ARG A 284 -20.56 -14.41 15.71
N PRO A 285 -20.18 -15.58 15.18
CA PRO A 285 -20.34 -15.89 13.77
C PRO A 285 -21.80 -15.83 13.32
N LEU A 286 -22.05 -15.31 12.13
CA LEU A 286 -23.38 -15.31 11.53
C LEU A 286 -23.67 -16.66 10.89
N THR A 287 -24.94 -17.08 11.01
CA THR A 287 -25.45 -18.23 10.26
C THR A 287 -25.75 -17.85 8.80
N ARG A 288 -25.85 -18.85 7.92
CA ARG A 288 -26.24 -18.65 6.52
C ARG A 288 -27.58 -17.91 6.39
N ALA A 289 -28.58 -18.27 7.21
CA ALA A 289 -29.90 -17.64 7.18
C ALA A 289 -29.82 -16.14 7.54
N GLN A 290 -29.09 -15.80 8.61
CA GLN A 290 -28.91 -14.40 9.02
C GLN A 290 -28.16 -13.56 7.96
N PHE A 291 -27.15 -14.14 7.32
CA PHE A 291 -26.42 -13.49 6.25
C PHE A 291 -27.31 -13.25 5.03
N GLN A 292 -28.03 -14.27 4.55
CA GLN A 292 -28.98 -14.16 3.44
C GLN A 292 -30.08 -13.14 3.73
N GLN A 293 -30.61 -13.11 4.94
CA GLN A 293 -31.63 -12.13 5.34
C GLN A 293 -31.12 -10.69 5.23
N ARG A 294 -29.86 -10.44 5.62
CA ARG A 294 -29.26 -9.10 5.49
C ARG A 294 -29.03 -8.71 4.04
N LEU A 295 -28.53 -9.62 3.21
CA LEU A 295 -28.38 -9.37 1.77
C LEU A 295 -29.73 -9.09 1.09
N ALA A 296 -30.78 -9.83 1.44
CA ALA A 296 -32.12 -9.61 0.92
C ALA A 296 -32.71 -8.24 1.31
N ARG A 297 -32.25 -7.65 2.40
CA ARG A 297 -32.58 -6.28 2.81
C ARG A 297 -31.72 -5.19 2.13
N GLY A 298 -30.88 -5.58 1.17
CA GLY A 298 -30.04 -4.65 0.42
C GLY A 298 -28.70 -4.31 1.09
N ALA A 299 -28.29 -5.06 2.11
CA ALA A 299 -26.99 -4.81 2.76
C ALA A 299 -25.83 -4.99 1.77
N GLY A 300 -24.95 -4.01 1.71
CA GLY A 300 -23.64 -4.11 1.07
C GLY A 300 -22.58 -4.65 2.03
N LEU A 301 -21.41 -4.95 1.47
CA LEU A 301 -20.24 -5.41 2.23
C LEU A 301 -19.06 -4.49 1.96
N SER A 302 -18.20 -4.28 2.98
CA SER A 302 -16.94 -3.58 2.85
C SER A 302 -15.79 -4.49 3.25
N GLN A 303 -14.63 -4.33 2.63
CA GLN A 303 -13.41 -4.97 3.09
C GLN A 303 -12.96 -4.33 4.41
N HIS A 304 -12.32 -5.14 5.27
CA HIS A 304 -11.61 -4.59 6.41
C HIS A 304 -10.57 -3.55 5.95
N PRO A 305 -10.43 -2.39 6.60
CA PRO A 305 -9.54 -1.31 6.15
C PRO A 305 -8.10 -1.77 5.82
N PHE A 306 -7.57 -2.70 6.62
CA PHE A 306 -6.23 -3.23 6.45
C PHE A 306 -6.15 -4.51 5.61
N LEU A 307 -7.23 -4.93 4.96
CA LEU A 307 -7.20 -6.09 4.08
C LEU A 307 -6.52 -5.74 2.75
N GLN A 308 -5.55 -6.57 2.37
CA GLN A 308 -4.85 -6.50 1.09
C GLN A 308 -5.03 -7.81 0.33
N PRO A 309 -6.05 -7.94 -0.52
CA PRO A 309 -6.27 -9.13 -1.31
C PRO A 309 -5.18 -9.33 -2.35
N VAL A 310 -4.63 -10.53 -2.45
CA VAL A 310 -3.69 -10.92 -3.50
C VAL A 310 -4.18 -12.20 -4.14
N SER A 311 -4.34 -12.20 -5.47
CA SER A 311 -4.83 -13.38 -6.19
C SER A 311 -3.73 -13.99 -7.06
N THR A 312 -3.72 -15.32 -7.13
CA THR A 312 -2.90 -16.10 -8.06
C THR A 312 -3.79 -16.89 -9.00
N PRO A 313 -3.32 -17.21 -10.23
CA PRO A 313 -4.06 -18.09 -11.12
C PRO A 313 -4.36 -19.43 -10.45
N ALA A 314 -5.57 -19.95 -10.66
CA ALA A 314 -5.94 -21.29 -10.28
C ALA A 314 -6.42 -22.07 -11.50
N ARG A 315 -6.67 -23.37 -11.34
CA ARG A 315 -7.11 -24.21 -12.43
C ARG A 315 -8.63 -24.11 -12.64
N ARG A 316 -9.10 -24.27 -13.88
CA ARG A 316 -10.52 -24.45 -14.24
C ARG A 316 -11.46 -23.30 -13.78
N GLY A 317 -11.12 -22.05 -14.08
CA GLY A 317 -12.02 -20.91 -13.81
C GLY A 317 -12.13 -20.50 -12.36
N ARG A 318 -11.28 -21.04 -11.49
CA ARG A 318 -11.15 -20.61 -10.08
C ARG A 318 -9.89 -19.77 -9.88
N ARG A 319 -9.87 -19.01 -8.82
CA ARG A 319 -8.71 -18.23 -8.36
C ARG A 319 -8.38 -18.61 -6.93
N ARG A 320 -7.09 -18.63 -6.62
CA ARG A 320 -6.64 -18.62 -5.23
C ARG A 320 -6.46 -17.18 -4.79
N VAL A 321 -7.02 -16.84 -3.64
CA VAL A 321 -6.91 -15.50 -3.05
C VAL A 321 -6.26 -15.63 -1.68
N ALA A 322 -5.25 -14.83 -1.44
CA ALA A 322 -4.64 -14.68 -0.13
C ALA A 322 -5.26 -13.45 0.56
N LEU A 323 -5.83 -13.64 1.73
CA LEU A 323 -6.48 -12.64 2.56
C LEU A 323 -5.90 -12.73 3.98
N ALA A 324 -5.23 -11.70 4.46
CA ALA A 324 -4.62 -11.67 5.80
C ALA A 324 -3.76 -12.91 6.11
N GLY A 325 -2.95 -13.37 5.16
CA GLY A 325 -2.06 -14.53 5.30
C GLY A 325 -2.71 -15.90 5.14
N GLN A 326 -4.04 -15.96 4.97
CA GLN A 326 -4.80 -17.19 4.72
C GLN A 326 -5.09 -17.35 3.23
N GLU A 327 -5.13 -18.58 2.76
CA GLU A 327 -5.42 -18.90 1.36
C GLU A 327 -6.85 -19.45 1.23
N PHE A 328 -7.57 -18.95 0.24
CA PHE A 328 -8.91 -19.40 -0.12
C PHE A 328 -8.96 -19.70 -1.62
N GLU A 329 -9.83 -20.59 -2.04
CA GLU A 329 -10.09 -20.86 -3.43
C GLU A 329 -11.53 -20.47 -3.77
N THR A 330 -11.70 -19.52 -4.69
CA THR A 330 -13.00 -18.96 -5.04
C THR A 330 -13.19 -18.83 -6.56
N SER A 331 -14.36 -18.39 -7.01
CA SER A 331 -14.62 -18.14 -8.43
C SER A 331 -13.77 -16.96 -8.94
N THR A 332 -13.47 -16.96 -10.25
CA THR A 332 -12.79 -15.82 -10.88
C THR A 332 -13.61 -14.54 -10.73
N ARG A 333 -14.96 -14.63 -10.76
CA ARG A 333 -15.87 -13.49 -10.56
C ARG A 333 -15.73 -12.90 -9.16
N LEU A 334 -15.82 -13.72 -8.12
CA LEU A 334 -15.71 -13.24 -6.75
C LEU A 334 -14.31 -12.72 -6.44
N ALA A 335 -13.26 -13.36 -6.96
CA ALA A 335 -11.89 -12.87 -6.84
C ALA A 335 -11.71 -11.49 -7.51
N ALA A 336 -12.35 -11.24 -8.66
CA ALA A 336 -12.32 -9.93 -9.32
C ALA A 336 -13.04 -8.84 -8.51
N LEU A 337 -14.11 -9.18 -7.79
CA LEU A 337 -14.81 -8.25 -6.91
C LEU A 337 -13.94 -7.78 -5.74
N LEU A 338 -12.95 -8.56 -5.32
CA LEU A 338 -12.00 -8.15 -4.27
C LEU A 338 -11.09 -6.99 -4.68
N ALA A 339 -11.06 -6.60 -5.96
CA ALA A 339 -10.42 -5.35 -6.36
C ALA A 339 -11.16 -4.10 -5.84
N ARG A 340 -12.45 -4.26 -5.48
CA ARG A 340 -13.30 -3.20 -4.95
C ARG A 340 -13.29 -3.25 -3.42
N ARG A 341 -13.14 -2.10 -2.77
CA ARG A 341 -13.24 -2.03 -1.29
C ARG A 341 -14.66 -2.27 -0.81
N GLU A 342 -15.66 -1.90 -1.61
CA GLU A 342 -17.07 -2.04 -1.28
C GLU A 342 -17.81 -2.86 -2.33
N LEU A 343 -18.65 -3.74 -1.84
CA LEU A 343 -19.55 -4.57 -2.62
C LEU A 343 -20.97 -4.15 -2.34
N LEU A 344 -21.54 -3.37 -3.25
CA LEU A 344 -22.94 -2.94 -3.16
C LEU A 344 -23.88 -4.13 -3.41
N ALA A 345 -25.15 -4.01 -3.03
CA ALA A 345 -26.17 -5.02 -3.26
C ALA A 345 -26.24 -5.48 -4.73
N THR A 346 -26.04 -4.55 -5.68
CA THR A 346 -25.99 -4.85 -7.12
C THR A 346 -24.83 -5.76 -7.52
N HIS A 347 -23.69 -5.69 -6.84
CA HIS A 347 -22.55 -6.59 -7.05
C HIS A 347 -22.78 -7.97 -6.45
N LEU A 348 -23.58 -8.05 -5.38
CA LEU A 348 -23.86 -9.28 -4.63
C LEU A 348 -25.04 -10.08 -5.19
N ALA A 349 -25.97 -9.39 -5.87
CA ALA A 349 -27.16 -10.02 -6.44
C ALA A 349 -26.86 -11.20 -7.40
N PRO A 350 -25.89 -11.09 -8.35
CA PRO A 350 -25.61 -12.14 -9.33
C PRO A 350 -24.77 -13.30 -8.78
N LEU A 351 -24.36 -13.27 -7.50
CA LEU A 351 -23.51 -14.30 -6.88
C LEU A 351 -24.34 -15.57 -6.58
N ASP A 352 -23.74 -16.72 -6.86
CA ASP A 352 -24.32 -18.01 -6.53
C ASP A 352 -24.16 -18.40 -5.04
N ASP A 353 -24.72 -19.53 -4.67
CA ASP A 353 -24.71 -20.01 -3.29
C ASP A 353 -23.31 -20.35 -2.76
N ALA A 354 -22.39 -20.81 -3.63
CA ALA A 354 -21.01 -21.12 -3.25
C ALA A 354 -20.23 -19.82 -3.00
N GLU A 355 -20.37 -18.83 -3.86
CA GLU A 355 -19.75 -17.50 -3.70
C GLU A 355 -20.28 -16.78 -2.45
N ARG A 356 -21.58 -16.91 -2.16
CA ARG A 356 -22.19 -16.38 -0.92
C ARG A 356 -21.67 -17.12 0.33
N ALA A 357 -21.37 -18.41 0.23
CA ALA A 357 -20.75 -19.15 1.31
C ALA A 357 -19.31 -18.68 1.58
N ASP A 358 -18.53 -18.41 0.52
CA ASP A 358 -17.19 -17.82 0.64
C ASP A 358 -17.25 -16.45 1.34
N LEU A 359 -18.18 -15.57 0.93
CA LEU A 359 -18.39 -14.27 1.58
C LEU A 359 -18.78 -14.40 3.05
N LEU A 360 -19.65 -15.35 3.40
CA LEU A 360 -20.04 -15.61 4.79
C LEU A 360 -18.82 -16.08 5.61
N GLN A 361 -17.99 -16.94 5.06
CA GLN A 361 -16.75 -17.37 5.70
C GLN A 361 -15.83 -16.17 5.95
N TRP A 362 -15.59 -15.33 4.95
CA TRP A 362 -14.74 -14.14 5.08
C TRP A 362 -15.30 -13.12 6.08
N LEU A 363 -16.62 -12.96 6.12
CA LEU A 363 -17.30 -12.12 7.10
C LEU A 363 -17.13 -12.63 8.52
N ASN A 364 -17.24 -13.94 8.73
CA ASN A 364 -17.06 -14.55 10.04
C ASN A 364 -15.59 -14.51 10.50
N LEU A 365 -14.65 -14.50 9.56
CA LEU A 365 -13.21 -14.27 9.84
C LEU A 365 -12.87 -12.79 10.05
N GLY A 366 -13.82 -11.87 9.92
CA GLY A 366 -13.60 -10.44 10.06
C GLY A 366 -12.89 -9.77 8.87
N LEU A 367 -12.66 -10.52 7.77
CA LEU A 367 -11.99 -10.02 6.57
C LEU A 367 -12.85 -8.98 5.83
N ILE A 368 -14.16 -9.11 5.93
CA ILE A 368 -15.16 -8.18 5.41
C ILE A 368 -16.20 -7.86 6.48
N GLY A 369 -16.87 -6.73 6.35
CA GLY A 369 -17.98 -6.29 7.20
C GLY A 369 -19.20 -5.92 6.39
N PHE A 370 -20.33 -5.61 7.06
CA PHE A 370 -21.44 -4.92 6.40
C PHE A 370 -21.10 -3.44 6.26
N LEU A 371 -21.54 -2.85 5.16
CA LEU A 371 -21.53 -1.39 5.01
C LEU A 371 -22.43 -0.78 6.09
N SER A 372 -21.89 0.20 6.81
CA SER A 372 -22.60 0.99 7.81
C SER A 372 -23.59 1.95 7.16
#